data_9f78712b6ec4acbfba272f767274a3a0
#
_entry.id   9f78712b6ec4acbfba272f767274a3a0
#
_cell.length_a   1.000
_cell.length_b   1.000
_cell.length_c   1.000
_cell.angle_alpha   90.00
_cell.angle_beta   90.00
_cell.angle_gamma   90.00
#
_symmetry.space_group_name_H-M   'P 1'
#
loop_
_entity.id
_entity.type
_entity.pdbx_description
1 polymer ?
#
loop_
_entity_poly.entity_id
_entity_poly.type
_entity_poly.pdbx_seq_one_letter_code
_entity_poly.pdbx_strand_id
1 'polypeptide(L)'
;ARQRYGSAPKPVVKALEVLSSSIYNPVRSQEGCTESIICARPSWNVRKASTWSSGERYYHLGDIVKAARGYLKAANDQPNLVKKETFRYDLVDVVRQALADAAFYQLQQVRSAFDSGDLAVYRKQVKRFLSLISDMDALLATDSQFLLGTWQKRALDWGDSRQEKALMDKSAKMLITTWIDQVPRSLNDYSNRQWAGL
;
A
#
# COMPACT_ATOMS: atom_id res chain seq x y z
N ALA A 1 14.30 13.92 10.41
CA ALA A 1 13.18 14.09 11.35
C ALA A 1 13.00 15.57 11.76
N ARG A 2 14.02 16.24 12.31
CA ARG A 2 13.87 17.60 12.85
C ARG A 2 13.37 18.61 11.81
N GLN A 3 13.93 18.64 10.62
CA GLN A 3 13.47 19.53 9.54
C GLN A 3 12.04 19.19 9.08
N ARG A 4 11.70 17.92 8.99
CA ARG A 4 10.43 17.45 8.45
C ARG A 4 9.27 17.56 9.44
N TYR A 5 9.52 17.30 10.74
CA TYR A 5 8.48 17.26 11.77
C TYR A 5 8.60 18.36 12.82
N GLY A 6 9.62 19.23 12.72
CA GLY A 6 9.94 20.23 13.74
C GLY A 6 10.52 19.64 15.04
N SER A 7 10.67 18.32 15.11
CA SER A 7 11.25 17.59 16.25
C SER A 7 11.91 16.29 15.76
N ALA A 8 12.67 15.64 16.63
CA ALA A 8 13.34 14.38 16.35
C ALA A 8 13.07 13.34 17.45
N PRO A 9 11.82 12.82 17.56
CA PRO A 9 11.51 11.81 18.55
C PRO A 9 12.38 10.56 18.34
N LYS A 10 12.99 10.05 19.40
CA LYS A 10 13.89 8.88 19.33
C LYS A 10 13.28 7.67 18.57
N PRO A 11 11.98 7.30 18.79
CA PRO A 11 11.39 6.20 18.05
C PRO A 11 11.33 6.44 16.55
N VAL A 12 11.09 7.68 16.10
CA VAL A 12 11.05 8.04 14.66
C VAL A 12 12.45 8.03 14.06
N VAL A 13 13.45 8.55 14.76
CA VAL A 13 14.84 8.50 14.29
C VAL A 13 15.28 7.06 14.05
N LYS A 14 15.03 6.17 15.00
CA LYS A 14 15.29 4.73 14.84
C LYS A 14 14.48 4.09 13.69
N ALA A 15 13.24 4.51 13.50
CA ALA A 15 12.42 4.04 12.37
C ALA A 15 13.03 4.45 11.03
N LEU A 16 13.49 5.71 10.90
CA LEU A 16 14.15 6.19 9.69
C LEU A 16 15.48 5.47 9.42
N GLU A 17 16.26 5.16 10.46
CA GLU A 17 17.48 4.36 10.33
C GLU A 17 17.17 2.95 9.80
N VAL A 18 16.12 2.30 10.34
CA VAL A 18 15.67 0.99 9.85
C VAL A 18 15.20 1.07 8.39
N LEU A 19 14.39 2.06 8.03
CA LEU A 19 13.92 2.25 6.65
C LEU A 19 15.09 2.50 5.69
N SER A 20 16.06 3.32 6.10
CA SER A 20 17.25 3.64 5.31
C SER A 20 18.14 2.42 5.06
N SER A 21 18.24 1.51 6.03
CA SER A 21 19.07 0.29 5.90
C SER A 21 18.31 -0.91 5.33
N SER A 22 17.02 -0.82 5.08
CA SER A 22 16.17 -1.89 4.56
C SER A 22 15.51 -1.49 3.24
N ILE A 23 14.27 -1.00 3.27
CA ILE A 23 13.47 -0.73 2.07
C ILE A 23 14.06 0.35 1.15
N TYR A 24 14.78 1.32 1.70
CA TYR A 24 15.46 2.38 0.93
C TYR A 24 16.91 2.06 0.57
N ASN A 25 17.36 0.82 0.80
CA ASN A 25 18.68 0.35 0.45
C ASN A 25 18.64 -0.89 -0.45
N PRO A 26 18.15 -0.78 -1.70
CA PRO A 26 18.11 -1.92 -2.61
C PRO A 26 19.51 -2.38 -2.97
N VAL A 27 19.75 -3.69 -2.86
CA VAL A 27 21.05 -4.32 -3.21
C VAL A 27 21.20 -4.60 -4.71
N ARG A 28 20.11 -4.40 -5.49
CA ARG A 28 20.07 -4.61 -6.94
C ARG A 28 19.24 -3.51 -7.58
N SER A 29 19.25 -3.45 -8.92
CA SER A 29 18.34 -2.57 -9.65
C SER A 29 16.89 -2.91 -9.29
N GLN A 30 16.22 -1.98 -8.62
CA GLN A 30 14.83 -2.07 -8.21
C GLN A 30 14.13 -0.75 -8.56
N GLU A 31 12.91 -0.84 -9.03
CA GLU A 31 12.08 0.33 -9.33
C GLU A 31 11.29 0.82 -8.11
N GLY A 32 11.77 0.49 -6.93
CA GLY A 32 11.12 0.82 -5.66
C GLY A 32 10.84 -0.43 -4.82
N CYS A 33 10.03 -0.28 -3.80
CA CYS A 33 9.59 -1.40 -2.97
C CYS A 33 8.67 -2.35 -3.76
N THR A 34 8.59 -3.60 -3.32
CA THR A 34 7.70 -4.58 -3.94
C THR A 34 6.25 -4.11 -3.86
N GLU A 35 5.57 -4.14 -5.00
CA GLU A 35 4.18 -3.72 -5.11
C GLU A 35 3.25 -4.60 -4.25
N SER A 36 2.21 -3.96 -3.71
CA SER A 36 1.22 -4.64 -2.89
C SER A 36 0.39 -5.62 -3.72
N ILE A 37 0.28 -6.85 -3.25
CA ILE A 37 -0.63 -7.83 -3.86
C ILE A 37 -2.11 -7.49 -3.68
N ILE A 38 -2.45 -6.60 -2.75
CA ILE A 38 -3.82 -6.11 -2.57
C ILE A 38 -4.32 -5.40 -3.84
N CYS A 39 -3.40 -4.77 -4.57
CA CYS A 39 -3.70 -4.11 -5.84
C CYS A 39 -3.62 -5.06 -7.04
N ALA A 40 -3.28 -6.33 -6.84
CA ALA A 40 -3.15 -7.30 -7.90
C ALA A 40 -4.47 -8.00 -8.22
N ARG A 41 -4.55 -8.60 -9.40
CA ARG A 41 -5.60 -9.55 -9.69
C ARG A 41 -5.47 -10.78 -8.79
N PRO A 42 -6.55 -11.28 -8.19
CA PRO A 42 -6.52 -12.46 -7.36
C PRO A 42 -5.94 -13.69 -8.09
N SER A 43 -4.90 -14.26 -7.49
CA SER A 43 -4.26 -15.49 -7.95
C SER A 43 -3.48 -16.12 -6.81
N TRP A 44 -3.44 -17.46 -6.75
CA TRP A 44 -2.66 -18.20 -5.75
C TRP A 44 -1.15 -17.92 -5.83
N ASN A 45 -0.65 -17.60 -7.02
CA ASN A 45 0.78 -17.40 -7.27
C ASN A 45 1.17 -15.92 -7.40
N VAL A 46 0.28 -15.00 -7.03
CA VAL A 46 0.56 -13.58 -7.12
C VAL A 46 1.71 -13.16 -6.20
N ARG A 47 2.66 -12.43 -6.75
CA ARG A 47 3.81 -11.90 -6.00
C ARG A 47 3.88 -10.38 -6.04
N LYS A 48 3.30 -9.77 -7.06
CA LYS A 48 3.30 -8.32 -7.32
C LYS A 48 2.06 -7.91 -8.10
N ALA A 49 1.75 -6.63 -8.11
CA ALA A 49 0.56 -6.11 -8.77
C ALA A 49 0.76 -5.90 -10.28
N SER A 50 1.95 -5.49 -10.70
CA SER A 50 2.27 -5.17 -12.10
C SER A 50 3.30 -6.13 -12.69
N THR A 51 3.60 -5.94 -13.98
CA THR A 51 4.63 -6.69 -14.70
C THR A 51 6.02 -6.06 -14.59
N TRP A 52 6.12 -4.84 -14.07
CA TRP A 52 7.35 -4.05 -14.11
C TRP A 52 8.36 -4.43 -13.04
N SER A 53 7.99 -4.29 -11.78
CA SER A 53 8.92 -4.49 -10.68
C SER A 53 9.22 -5.96 -10.42
N SER A 54 10.29 -6.24 -9.68
CA SER A 54 10.58 -7.58 -9.16
C SER A 54 9.51 -8.00 -8.15
N GLY A 55 9.13 -9.28 -8.20
CA GLY A 55 8.30 -9.90 -7.15
C GLY A 55 9.11 -10.30 -5.91
N GLU A 56 10.43 -10.11 -5.93
CA GLU A 56 11.32 -10.44 -4.82
C GLU A 56 11.39 -9.28 -3.83
N ARG A 57 11.21 -9.59 -2.54
CA ARG A 57 11.45 -8.63 -1.46
C ARG A 57 12.89 -8.71 -1.02
N TYR A 58 13.64 -7.61 -1.18
CA TYR A 58 15.04 -7.49 -0.76
C TYR A 58 15.20 -7.03 0.69
N TYR A 59 14.10 -6.82 1.39
CA TYR A 59 14.03 -6.43 2.80
C TYR A 59 13.10 -7.35 3.58
N HIS A 60 13.18 -7.32 4.90
CA HIS A 60 12.34 -8.15 5.76
C HIS A 60 11.10 -7.40 6.23
N LEU A 61 9.94 -8.07 6.25
CA LEU A 61 8.71 -7.52 6.83
C LEU A 61 8.93 -7.01 8.25
N GLY A 62 9.73 -7.71 9.04
CA GLY A 62 10.06 -7.31 10.42
C GLY A 62 10.64 -5.91 10.53
N ASP A 63 11.43 -5.46 9.55
CA ASP A 63 12.02 -4.12 9.53
C ASP A 63 10.95 -3.05 9.30
N ILE A 64 10.05 -3.28 8.36
CA ILE A 64 8.95 -2.34 8.09
C ILE A 64 7.99 -2.27 9.27
N VAL A 65 7.64 -3.41 9.87
CA VAL A 65 6.81 -3.46 11.09
C VAL A 65 7.49 -2.74 12.25
N LYS A 66 8.81 -2.88 12.41
CA LYS A 66 9.59 -2.18 13.43
C LYS A 66 9.56 -0.66 13.20
N ALA A 67 9.71 -0.22 11.96
CA ALA A 67 9.60 1.19 11.60
C ALA A 67 8.19 1.73 11.87
N ALA A 68 7.14 1.04 11.43
CA ALA A 68 5.76 1.42 11.68
C ALA A 68 5.46 1.55 13.18
N ARG A 69 5.90 0.59 14.00
CA ARG A 69 5.78 0.67 15.46
C ARG A 69 6.53 1.87 16.05
N GLY A 70 7.66 2.25 15.47
CA GLY A 70 8.40 3.45 15.88
C GLY A 70 7.60 4.73 15.67
N TYR A 71 6.95 4.86 14.51
CA TYR A 71 6.05 5.99 14.22
C TYR A 71 4.82 6.01 15.13
N LEU A 72 4.15 4.85 15.30
CA LEU A 72 3.00 4.72 16.19
C LEU A 72 3.35 5.06 17.64
N LYS A 73 4.52 4.57 18.12
CA LYS A 73 4.99 4.93 19.44
C LYS A 73 5.20 6.44 19.61
N ALA A 74 5.80 7.08 18.63
CA ALA A 74 6.00 8.53 18.68
C ALA A 74 4.67 9.28 18.64
N ALA A 75 3.67 8.83 17.89
CA ALA A 75 2.34 9.39 17.85
C ALA A 75 1.63 9.29 19.21
N ASN A 76 1.76 8.14 19.88
CA ASN A 76 1.20 7.92 21.22
C ASN A 76 1.92 8.75 22.30
N ASP A 77 3.25 8.79 22.26
CA ASP A 77 4.06 9.55 23.24
C ASP A 77 3.89 11.08 23.06
N GLN A 78 3.63 11.53 21.84
CA GLN A 78 3.52 12.95 21.47
C GLN A 78 2.34 13.18 20.51
N PRO A 79 1.08 13.22 20.97
CA PRO A 79 -0.11 13.31 20.11
C PRO A 79 -0.13 14.55 19.19
N ASN A 80 0.56 15.62 19.55
CA ASN A 80 0.67 16.81 18.69
C ASN A 80 1.46 16.57 17.39
N LEU A 81 2.26 15.51 17.30
CA LEU A 81 2.92 15.13 16.05
C LEU A 81 1.91 14.77 14.95
N VAL A 82 0.80 14.12 15.31
CA VAL A 82 -0.22 13.70 14.34
C VAL A 82 -0.91 14.91 13.69
N LYS A 83 -0.88 16.08 14.34
CA LYS A 83 -1.39 17.33 13.76
C LYS A 83 -0.47 17.89 12.66
N LYS A 84 0.78 17.43 12.59
CA LYS A 84 1.72 17.80 11.52
C LYS A 84 1.47 16.93 10.30
N GLU A 85 1.13 17.57 9.19
CA GLU A 85 0.79 16.91 7.93
C GLU A 85 1.90 15.94 7.48
N THR A 86 3.15 16.40 7.49
CA THR A 86 4.30 15.58 7.08
C THR A 86 4.51 14.35 7.95
N PHE A 87 4.27 14.45 9.25
CA PHE A 87 4.38 13.29 10.14
C PHE A 87 3.22 12.31 9.92
N ARG A 88 2.01 12.82 9.77
CA ARG A 88 0.82 11.99 9.52
C ARG A 88 0.96 11.25 8.19
N TYR A 89 1.38 11.94 7.12
CA TYR A 89 1.65 11.33 5.83
C TYR A 89 2.65 10.16 5.95
N ASP A 90 3.81 10.40 6.57
CA ASP A 90 4.85 9.37 6.70
C ASP A 90 4.39 8.21 7.61
N LEU A 91 3.63 8.49 8.67
CA LEU A 91 3.03 7.46 9.51
C LEU A 91 2.09 6.57 8.70
N VAL A 92 1.18 7.17 7.93
CA VAL A 92 0.22 6.43 7.09
C VAL A 92 0.97 5.61 6.05
N ASP A 93 1.95 6.19 5.36
CA ASP A 93 2.70 5.50 4.30
C ASP A 93 3.50 4.31 4.82
N VAL A 94 4.19 4.45 5.95
CA VAL A 94 4.97 3.35 6.55
C VAL A 94 4.05 2.24 7.06
N VAL A 95 2.92 2.57 7.69
CA VAL A 95 1.95 1.57 8.16
C VAL A 95 1.26 0.89 6.97
N ARG A 96 0.89 1.64 5.94
CA ARG A 96 0.38 1.09 4.67
C ARG A 96 1.32 0.05 4.08
N GLN A 97 2.63 0.36 4.01
CA GLN A 97 3.61 -0.59 3.50
C GLN A 97 3.71 -1.84 4.36
N ALA A 98 3.66 -1.70 5.68
CA ALA A 98 3.65 -2.86 6.59
C ALA A 98 2.43 -3.76 6.38
N LEU A 99 1.24 -3.18 6.19
CA LEU A 99 0.02 -3.93 5.88
C LEU A 99 0.09 -4.59 4.49
N ALA A 100 0.62 -3.89 3.49
CA ALA A 100 0.82 -4.42 2.14
C ALA A 100 1.71 -5.66 2.13
N ASP A 101 2.82 -5.61 2.86
CA ASP A 101 3.74 -6.75 2.97
C ASP A 101 3.14 -7.87 3.82
N ALA A 102 2.43 -7.54 4.90
CA ALA A 102 1.73 -8.53 5.72
C ALA A 102 0.67 -9.31 4.91
N ALA A 103 -0.03 -8.64 4.00
CA ALA A 103 -1.02 -9.27 3.13
C ALA A 103 -0.42 -10.37 2.25
N PHE A 104 0.81 -10.19 1.76
CA PHE A 104 1.51 -11.23 0.99
C PHE A 104 1.72 -12.51 1.80
N TYR A 105 2.19 -12.39 3.03
CA TYR A 105 2.38 -13.55 3.92
C TYR A 105 1.04 -14.14 4.38
N GLN A 106 0.04 -13.29 4.59
CA GLN A 106 -1.30 -13.75 4.96
C GLN A 106 -1.95 -14.56 3.84
N LEU A 107 -1.75 -14.19 2.57
CA LEU A 107 -2.24 -14.97 1.42
C LEU A 107 -1.59 -16.36 1.36
N GLN A 108 -0.30 -16.46 1.70
CA GLN A 108 0.36 -17.77 1.79
C GLN A 108 -0.28 -18.67 2.88
N GLN A 109 -0.70 -18.07 4.02
CA GLN A 109 -1.42 -18.82 5.05
C GLN A 109 -2.82 -19.25 4.57
N VAL A 110 -3.51 -18.45 3.77
CA VAL A 110 -4.78 -18.81 3.14
C VAL A 110 -4.57 -20.01 2.22
N ARG A 111 -3.55 -19.95 1.37
CA ARG A 111 -3.20 -21.05 0.45
C ARG A 111 -2.86 -22.34 1.20
N SER A 112 -1.97 -22.26 2.19
CA SER A 112 -1.57 -23.43 2.98
C SER A 112 -2.76 -24.08 3.68
N ALA A 113 -3.68 -23.29 4.21
CA ALA A 113 -4.90 -23.80 4.82
C ALA A 113 -5.85 -24.44 3.80
N PHE A 114 -5.92 -23.92 2.58
CA PHE A 114 -6.67 -24.51 1.49
C PHE A 114 -6.06 -25.86 1.08
N ASP A 115 -4.76 -25.92 0.87
CA ASP A 115 -4.04 -27.12 0.47
C ASP A 115 -4.12 -28.24 1.53
N SER A 116 -4.23 -27.88 2.81
CA SER A 116 -4.42 -28.85 3.91
C SER A 116 -5.83 -29.41 4.05
N GLY A 117 -6.81 -28.80 3.36
CA GLY A 117 -8.22 -29.20 3.45
C GLY A 117 -8.91 -28.80 4.77
N ASP A 118 -8.25 -28.07 5.66
CA ASP A 118 -8.84 -27.59 6.92
C ASP A 118 -9.72 -26.35 6.68
N LEU A 119 -11.01 -26.61 6.50
CA LEU A 119 -12.00 -25.56 6.21
C LEU A 119 -12.10 -24.51 7.34
N ALA A 120 -11.91 -24.89 8.58
CA ALA A 120 -12.02 -23.97 9.71
C ALA A 120 -10.82 -23.00 9.72
N VAL A 121 -9.61 -23.54 9.54
CA VAL A 121 -8.39 -22.72 9.41
C VAL A 121 -8.47 -21.87 8.14
N TYR A 122 -8.89 -22.41 7.02
CA TYR A 122 -9.06 -21.67 5.77
C TYR A 122 -9.95 -20.45 5.95
N ARG A 123 -11.17 -20.63 6.47
CA ARG A 123 -12.11 -19.50 6.73
C ARG A 123 -11.51 -18.45 7.65
N LYS A 124 -10.77 -18.85 8.68
CA LYS A 124 -10.08 -17.96 9.59
C LYS A 124 -9.00 -17.14 8.88
N GLN A 125 -8.19 -17.78 8.02
CA GLN A 125 -7.13 -17.08 7.28
C GLN A 125 -7.69 -16.13 6.22
N VAL A 126 -8.74 -16.52 5.51
CA VAL A 126 -9.46 -15.65 4.56
C VAL A 126 -10.01 -14.41 5.27
N LYS A 127 -10.69 -14.59 6.41
CA LYS A 127 -11.20 -13.45 7.19
C LYS A 127 -10.08 -12.49 7.58
N ARG A 128 -8.92 -12.99 8.00
CA ARG A 128 -7.76 -12.15 8.33
C ARG A 128 -7.22 -11.40 7.12
N PHE A 129 -7.14 -12.06 5.96
CA PHE A 129 -6.69 -11.42 4.73
C PHE A 129 -7.62 -10.28 4.30
N LEU A 130 -8.93 -10.53 4.31
CA LEU A 130 -9.93 -9.49 3.98
C LEU A 130 -9.92 -8.35 5.01
N SER A 131 -9.68 -8.65 6.28
CA SER A 131 -9.53 -7.62 7.33
C SER A 131 -8.35 -6.69 7.05
N LEU A 132 -7.21 -7.23 6.60
CA LEU A 132 -6.06 -6.39 6.21
C LEU A 132 -6.39 -5.40 5.09
N ILE A 133 -7.24 -5.81 4.13
CA ILE A 133 -7.68 -4.90 3.05
C ILE A 133 -8.55 -3.78 3.64
N SER A 134 -9.50 -4.12 4.49
CA SER A 134 -10.37 -3.14 5.15
C SER A 134 -9.59 -2.20 6.07
N ASP A 135 -8.63 -2.72 6.82
CA ASP A 135 -7.76 -1.94 7.70
C ASP A 135 -6.90 -0.96 6.89
N MET A 136 -6.41 -1.39 5.72
CA MET A 136 -5.65 -0.52 4.82
C MET A 136 -6.52 0.61 4.25
N ASP A 137 -7.73 0.31 3.81
CA ASP A 137 -8.67 1.31 3.32
C ASP A 137 -9.00 2.35 4.41
N ALA A 138 -9.32 1.87 5.62
CA ALA A 138 -9.56 2.73 6.78
C ALA A 138 -8.34 3.60 7.13
N LEU A 139 -7.12 3.04 7.07
CA LEU A 139 -5.89 3.78 7.30
C LEU A 139 -5.69 4.88 6.26
N LEU A 140 -5.81 4.56 4.97
CA LEU A 140 -5.63 5.51 3.87
C LEU A 140 -6.67 6.64 3.92
N ALA A 141 -7.88 6.35 4.39
CA ALA A 141 -8.93 7.35 4.58
C ALA A 141 -8.60 8.41 5.65
N THR A 142 -7.60 8.17 6.50
CA THR A 142 -7.20 9.12 7.55
C THR A 142 -6.39 10.33 7.03
N ASP A 143 -5.90 10.27 5.79
CA ASP A 143 -5.13 11.38 5.21
C ASP A 143 -5.59 11.66 3.76
N SER A 144 -5.94 12.91 3.49
CA SER A 144 -6.49 13.35 2.20
C SER A 144 -5.56 13.12 1.00
N GLN A 145 -4.26 12.97 1.23
CA GLN A 145 -3.30 12.69 0.15
C GLN A 145 -3.46 11.29 -0.44
N PHE A 146 -4.05 10.36 0.33
CA PHE A 146 -4.31 8.99 -0.11
C PHE A 146 -5.74 8.76 -0.62
N LEU A 147 -6.60 9.80 -0.62
CA LEU A 147 -7.97 9.68 -1.10
C LEU A 147 -8.04 9.72 -2.63
N LEU A 148 -8.72 8.75 -3.21
CA LEU A 148 -9.00 8.71 -4.65
C LEU A 148 -9.72 9.98 -5.13
N GLY A 149 -10.67 10.50 -4.34
CA GLY A 149 -11.39 11.73 -4.67
C GLY A 149 -10.49 12.96 -4.81
N THR A 150 -9.42 13.05 -4.02
CA THR A 150 -8.41 14.11 -4.16
C THR A 150 -7.67 14.00 -5.50
N TRP A 151 -7.29 12.80 -5.90
CA TRP A 151 -6.67 12.51 -7.18
C TRP A 151 -7.60 12.86 -8.35
N GLN A 152 -8.83 12.39 -8.31
CA GLN A 152 -9.84 12.67 -9.33
C GLN A 152 -10.14 14.16 -9.47
N LYS A 153 -10.31 14.87 -8.33
CA LYS A 153 -10.55 16.31 -8.34
C LYS A 153 -9.44 17.06 -9.06
N ARG A 154 -8.17 16.76 -8.75
CA ARG A 154 -7.03 17.39 -9.43
C ARG A 154 -7.04 17.14 -10.93
N ALA A 155 -7.42 15.96 -11.38
CA ALA A 155 -7.56 15.66 -12.80
C ALA A 155 -8.71 16.45 -13.45
N LEU A 156 -9.86 16.51 -12.79
CA LEU A 156 -11.02 17.29 -13.27
C LEU A 156 -10.72 18.79 -13.38
N ASP A 157 -9.89 19.33 -12.50
CA ASP A 157 -9.50 20.75 -12.50
C ASP A 157 -8.66 21.12 -13.73
N TRP A 158 -8.15 20.16 -14.50
CA TRP A 158 -7.39 20.39 -15.74
C TRP A 158 -8.28 20.56 -16.98
N GLY A 159 -9.55 20.20 -16.93
CA GLY A 159 -10.48 20.34 -18.03
C GLY A 159 -11.31 21.62 -17.93
N ASP A 160 -11.45 22.33 -19.03
CA ASP A 160 -12.28 23.55 -19.11
C ASP A 160 -13.74 23.24 -19.45
N SER A 161 -13.97 22.27 -20.32
CA SER A 161 -15.31 21.82 -20.73
C SER A 161 -15.75 20.56 -20.00
N ARG A 162 -17.06 20.27 -20.03
CA ARG A 162 -17.61 19.01 -19.50
C ARG A 162 -16.99 17.77 -20.16
N GLN A 163 -16.71 17.87 -21.46
CA GLN A 163 -16.12 16.75 -22.23
C GLN A 163 -14.66 16.52 -21.82
N GLU A 164 -13.88 17.60 -21.67
CA GLU A 164 -12.51 17.52 -21.20
C GLU A 164 -12.43 16.98 -19.77
N LYS A 165 -13.28 17.45 -18.87
CA LYS A 165 -13.35 16.92 -17.49
C LYS A 165 -13.62 15.43 -17.48
N ALA A 166 -14.55 14.94 -18.29
CA ALA A 166 -14.82 13.51 -18.42
C ALA A 166 -13.63 12.72 -18.95
N LEU A 167 -12.88 13.29 -19.90
CA LEU A 167 -11.66 12.70 -20.43
C LEU A 167 -10.54 12.64 -19.37
N MET A 168 -10.34 13.73 -18.62
CA MET A 168 -9.33 13.79 -17.55
C MET A 168 -9.65 12.82 -16.42
N ASP A 169 -10.93 12.71 -16.01
CA ASP A 169 -11.37 11.72 -15.01
C ASP A 169 -11.11 10.28 -15.48
N LYS A 170 -11.48 9.98 -16.72
CA LYS A 170 -11.20 8.67 -17.34
C LYS A 170 -9.70 8.37 -17.36
N SER A 171 -8.88 9.31 -17.82
CA SER A 171 -7.44 9.15 -17.90
C SER A 171 -6.80 8.94 -16.52
N ALA A 172 -7.22 9.72 -15.53
CA ALA A 172 -6.74 9.58 -14.16
C ALA A 172 -7.07 8.20 -13.57
N LYS A 173 -8.28 7.70 -13.79
CA LYS A 173 -8.69 6.37 -13.37
C LYS A 173 -7.91 5.27 -14.10
N MET A 174 -7.67 5.44 -15.40
CA MET A 174 -6.87 4.49 -16.18
C MET A 174 -5.45 4.34 -15.64
N LEU A 175 -4.78 5.43 -15.28
CA LEU A 175 -3.42 5.40 -14.74
C LEU A 175 -3.26 4.52 -13.51
N ILE A 176 -4.26 4.47 -12.65
CA ILE A 176 -4.23 3.66 -11.43
C ILE A 176 -5.01 2.34 -11.56
N THR A 177 -5.49 2.04 -12.75
CA THR A 177 -6.27 0.83 -13.02
C THR A 177 -5.66 0.01 -14.14
N THR A 178 -6.09 0.17 -15.35
CA THR A 178 -5.74 -0.68 -16.49
C THR A 178 -4.53 -0.17 -17.26
N TRP A 179 -4.15 1.07 -17.04
CA TRP A 179 -3.11 1.79 -17.76
C TRP A 179 -3.42 2.05 -19.25
N ILE A 180 -4.42 1.38 -19.81
CA ILE A 180 -4.86 1.52 -21.20
C ILE A 180 -6.38 1.51 -21.33
N ASP A 181 -6.89 2.06 -22.43
CA ASP A 181 -8.33 2.20 -22.66
C ASP A 181 -9.04 0.85 -22.92
N GLN A 182 -8.34 -0.07 -23.55
CA GLN A 182 -8.84 -1.42 -23.79
C GLN A 182 -8.17 -2.39 -22.84
N VAL A 183 -8.96 -3.08 -22.04
CA VAL A 183 -8.47 -4.15 -21.19
C VAL A 183 -8.12 -5.34 -22.08
N PRO A 184 -6.85 -5.65 -22.32
CA PRO A 184 -6.49 -6.83 -23.07
C PRO A 184 -6.94 -8.08 -22.32
N ARG A 185 -7.12 -9.16 -23.05
CA ARG A 185 -7.39 -10.47 -22.46
C ARG A 185 -6.25 -10.95 -21.56
N SER A 186 -5.03 -10.53 -21.84
CA SER A 186 -3.89 -10.67 -20.92
C SER A 186 -3.95 -9.56 -19.87
N LEU A 187 -3.68 -9.93 -18.65
CA LEU A 187 -3.65 -9.00 -17.54
C LEU A 187 -2.44 -8.13 -17.61
N ASN A 188 -2.70 -6.86 -17.70
CA ASN A 188 -1.71 -5.84 -17.59
C ASN A 188 -1.65 -5.28 -16.18
N ASP A 189 -0.67 -4.43 -16.00
CA ASP A 189 -0.44 -3.66 -14.81
C ASP A 189 -1.71 -3.02 -14.29
N TYR A 190 -1.85 -2.98 -12.99
CA TYR A 190 -2.94 -2.33 -12.27
C TYR A 190 -4.35 -2.81 -12.59
N SER A 191 -4.50 -3.85 -13.41
CA SER A 191 -5.82 -4.38 -13.72
C SER A 191 -6.36 -5.26 -12.60
N ASN A 192 -7.59 -5.03 -12.22
CA ASN A 192 -8.40 -5.93 -11.39
C ASN A 192 -7.87 -6.27 -10.01
N ARG A 193 -7.73 -5.31 -9.20
CA ARG A 193 -7.35 -5.36 -7.82
C ARG A 193 -8.51 -5.52 -6.88
N GLN A 194 -9.26 -6.57 -7.01
CA GLN A 194 -10.61 -6.70 -6.51
C GLN A 194 -10.77 -7.81 -5.47
N TRP A 195 -9.79 -8.03 -4.61
CA TRP A 195 -9.92 -9.05 -3.55
C TRP A 195 -11.14 -8.84 -2.66
N ALA A 196 -11.48 -7.57 -2.36
CA ALA A 196 -12.63 -7.28 -1.53
C ALA A 196 -13.97 -7.38 -2.27
N GLY A 197 -13.95 -7.38 -3.61
CA GLY A 197 -15.13 -7.53 -4.44
C GLY A 197 -15.43 -8.96 -4.86
N LEU A 198 -14.59 -9.91 -4.44
CA LEU A 198 -14.79 -11.34 -4.63
C LEU A 198 -15.41 -11.98 -3.39
#